data_cf62fe1623ec8da035ba291dfe725ffc
#
_entry.id   cf62fe1623ec8da035ba291dfe725ffc
#
_cell.length_a   1.000
_cell.length_b   1.000
_cell.length_c   1.000
_cell.angle_alpha   90.00
_cell.angle_beta   90.00
_cell.angle_gamma   90.00
#
_symmetry.space_group_name_H-M   'P 1'
#
loop_
_entity.id
_entity.type
_entity.pdbx_description
1 polymer ?
#
loop_
_entity_poly.entity_id
_entity_poly.type
_entity_poly.pdbx_seq_one_letter_code
_entity_poly.pdbx_strand_id
1 'polypeptide(L)'
;VINVTYPIEFQTGSPDAIKAAVMNTLLGGFFRSRLNGNLREDKGYTYGIRSSLSADKEIGSFSTSAGVRNEVTDSSIIQIIYEMNRLRTETVPQDELDLVKNYLSGSFARSLENPQTVARFALNTIKYKLSSDYYANYLENLSNVSAADLKAMAQKYIKPDNAHFVVVGNKSEVADKLGKIGKVNYYNNYGEEVEDALEIPDGTTAETVIEDYLNAIGGKAQLNMIKDITMKMETDMMGNKLSIDIYVMEGKFANTVSMTGMGVMSRQIYNDGKVMVEQGGQTAPLDEATKAQLKEAAVLFPELKYVENGYKLELTGVEKIDGENAYVVDIESPSGKKSTHFFDLKTSLKVRELQNENGKAIISDLKDYKEVDDIMFPHINILTGMAPVPLNMAVTTISVNKGIDPAVFGTE
;
A
#
# COMPACT_ATOMS: atom_id res chain seq x y z
N VAL A 1 -9.13 -5.51 6.64
CA VAL A 1 -8.18 -5.85 7.71
C VAL A 1 -8.47 -4.97 8.92
N ILE A 2 -8.45 -5.57 10.11
CA ILE A 2 -8.55 -4.86 11.39
C ILE A 2 -7.21 -5.00 12.11
N ASN A 3 -6.73 -3.90 12.66
CA ASN A 3 -5.61 -3.88 13.60
C ASN A 3 -6.00 -3.07 14.83
N VAL A 4 -5.90 -3.67 16.02
CA VAL A 4 -6.10 -3.00 17.31
C VAL A 4 -4.74 -2.84 17.94
N THR A 5 -4.32 -1.62 18.25
CA THR A 5 -2.96 -1.35 18.75
C THR A 5 -2.93 -0.18 19.73
N TYR A 6 -1.97 -0.24 20.65
CA TYR A 6 -1.64 0.85 21.57
C TYR A 6 -0.26 0.65 22.21
N PRO A 7 0.41 1.73 22.63
CA PRO A 7 1.67 1.64 23.37
C PRO A 7 1.45 1.14 24.81
N ILE A 8 2.45 0.43 25.33
CA ILE A 8 2.47 -0.08 26.71
C ILE A 8 3.85 0.09 27.33
N GLU A 9 3.91 0.28 28.63
CA GLU A 9 5.16 0.26 29.41
C GLU A 9 5.61 -1.17 29.63
N PHE A 10 6.20 -1.79 28.61
CA PHE A 10 6.68 -3.14 28.65
C PHE A 10 8.09 -3.24 28.07
N GLN A 11 9.06 -3.42 28.96
CA GLN A 11 10.49 -3.47 28.59
C GLN A 11 10.99 -4.92 28.54
N THR A 12 11.98 -5.12 27.67
CA THR A 12 12.69 -6.41 27.60
C THR A 12 13.42 -6.69 28.92
N GLY A 13 13.23 -7.90 29.47
CA GLY A 13 13.78 -8.27 30.77
C GLY A 13 12.93 -7.90 31.96
N SER A 14 11.72 -7.34 31.73
CA SER A 14 10.75 -7.08 32.79
C SER A 14 10.46 -8.38 33.59
N PRO A 15 10.32 -8.30 34.93
CA PRO A 15 9.87 -9.42 35.76
C PRO A 15 8.54 -10.03 35.31
N ASP A 16 7.73 -9.27 34.59
CA ASP A 16 6.45 -9.68 34.05
C ASP A 16 6.55 -10.48 32.76
N ALA A 17 7.72 -10.55 32.13
CA ALA A 17 7.89 -11.04 30.76
C ALA A 17 7.27 -12.43 30.53
N ILE A 18 7.52 -13.38 31.41
CA ILE A 18 6.99 -14.76 31.27
C ILE A 18 5.47 -14.76 31.51
N LYS A 19 4.98 -14.08 32.55
CA LYS A 19 3.56 -14.01 32.88
C LYS A 19 2.76 -13.30 31.78
N ALA A 20 3.30 -12.20 31.24
CA ALA A 20 2.72 -11.46 30.12
C ALA A 20 2.71 -12.29 28.83
N ALA A 21 3.75 -13.08 28.57
CA ALA A 21 3.79 -14.00 27.44
C ALA A 21 2.71 -15.09 27.55
N VAL A 22 2.52 -15.68 28.74
CA VAL A 22 1.43 -16.66 28.98
C VAL A 22 0.07 -16.01 28.74
N MET A 23 -0.17 -14.83 29.31
CA MET A 23 -1.40 -14.06 29.15
C MET A 23 -1.69 -13.76 27.67
N ASN A 24 -0.70 -13.23 26.93
CA ASN A 24 -0.88 -12.93 25.51
C ASN A 24 -1.08 -14.19 24.67
N THR A 25 -0.39 -15.30 25.00
CA THR A 25 -0.58 -16.57 24.31
C THR A 25 -2.01 -17.06 24.47
N LEU A 26 -2.58 -16.99 25.67
CA LEU A 26 -3.98 -17.32 25.91
C LEU A 26 -4.94 -16.45 25.11
N LEU A 27 -4.68 -15.12 25.03
CA LEU A 27 -5.55 -14.21 24.31
C LEU A 27 -5.56 -14.46 22.80
N GLY A 28 -4.38 -14.48 22.15
CA GLY A 28 -4.28 -14.58 20.70
C GLY A 28 -2.92 -15.08 20.17
N GLY A 29 -2.01 -15.55 21.06
CA GLY A 29 -0.65 -15.92 20.68
C GLY A 29 -0.51 -17.30 20.03
N PHE A 30 -1.54 -18.15 20.03
CA PHE A 30 -1.51 -19.46 19.40
C PHE A 30 -2.86 -19.85 18.80
N PHE A 31 -2.90 -20.97 18.07
CA PHE A 31 -4.07 -21.37 17.30
C PHE A 31 -5.33 -21.62 18.16
N ARG A 32 -5.19 -22.23 19.34
CA ARG A 32 -6.29 -22.50 20.28
C ARG A 32 -6.51 -21.38 21.31
N SER A 33 -6.14 -20.14 20.97
CA SER A 33 -6.35 -18.96 21.79
C SER A 33 -7.81 -18.53 21.82
N ARG A 34 -8.19 -17.72 22.83
CA ARG A 34 -9.57 -17.23 22.98
C ARG A 34 -10.07 -16.45 21.78
N LEU A 35 -9.23 -15.58 21.20
CA LEU A 35 -9.60 -14.82 20.00
C LEU A 35 -9.86 -15.73 18.79
N ASN A 36 -9.05 -16.77 18.57
CA ASN A 36 -9.30 -17.73 17.49
C ASN A 36 -10.54 -18.58 17.78
N GLY A 37 -10.73 -19.07 19.00
CA GLY A 37 -11.94 -19.78 19.41
C GLY A 37 -13.20 -18.98 19.11
N ASN A 38 -13.22 -17.70 19.50
CA ASN A 38 -14.38 -16.84 19.30
C ASN A 38 -14.57 -16.45 17.82
N LEU A 39 -13.58 -15.74 17.21
CA LEU A 39 -13.79 -15.12 15.88
C LEU A 39 -13.69 -16.13 14.73
N ARG A 40 -12.85 -17.17 14.87
CA ARG A 40 -12.65 -18.16 13.82
C ARG A 40 -13.58 -19.36 13.96
N GLU A 41 -13.53 -20.05 15.09
CA GLU A 41 -14.24 -21.33 15.27
C GLU A 41 -15.74 -21.12 15.50
N ASP A 42 -16.12 -20.21 16.42
CA ASP A 42 -17.54 -20.01 16.79
C ASP A 42 -18.30 -19.15 15.79
N LYS A 43 -17.67 -18.07 15.28
CA LYS A 43 -18.35 -17.05 14.46
C LYS A 43 -17.98 -17.11 12.98
N GLY A 44 -16.87 -17.71 12.59
CA GLY A 44 -16.44 -17.78 11.21
C GLY A 44 -16.15 -16.42 10.56
N TYR A 45 -15.74 -15.42 11.35
CA TYR A 45 -15.48 -14.06 10.87
C TYR A 45 -14.14 -13.91 10.16
N THR A 46 -13.19 -14.77 10.52
CA THR A 46 -11.80 -14.73 10.04
C THR A 46 -11.22 -16.13 9.84
N TYR A 47 -10.20 -16.25 9.01
CA TYR A 47 -9.36 -17.45 8.94
C TYR A 47 -8.35 -17.56 10.09
N GLY A 48 -8.10 -16.47 10.79
CA GLY A 48 -7.24 -16.42 11.97
C GLY A 48 -7.04 -15.00 12.46
N ILE A 49 -6.84 -14.91 13.78
CA ILE A 49 -6.53 -13.68 14.49
C ILE A 49 -5.36 -13.93 15.43
N ARG A 50 -4.48 -12.94 15.54
CA ARG A 50 -3.33 -13.04 16.45
C ARG A 50 -3.19 -11.78 17.27
N SER A 51 -2.80 -11.97 18.56
CA SER A 51 -2.31 -10.88 19.39
C SER A 51 -0.80 -10.99 19.62
N SER A 52 -0.18 -9.85 19.79
CA SER A 52 1.25 -9.70 20.09
C SER A 52 1.44 -8.69 21.21
N LEU A 53 2.33 -9.03 22.14
CA LEU A 53 2.81 -8.13 23.17
C LEU A 53 4.32 -7.97 22.96
N SER A 54 4.71 -6.83 22.39
CA SER A 54 6.10 -6.55 22.06
C SER A 54 6.76 -5.70 23.13
N ALA A 55 7.89 -6.18 23.63
CA ALA A 55 8.73 -5.43 24.54
C ALA A 55 9.76 -4.61 23.76
N ASP A 56 10.00 -3.39 24.18
CA ASP A 56 11.06 -2.52 23.64
C ASP A 56 11.87 -1.88 24.76
N LYS A 57 12.99 -1.25 24.42
CA LYS A 57 13.86 -0.58 25.39
C LYS A 57 13.19 0.63 26.02
N GLU A 58 12.39 1.36 25.23
CA GLU A 58 11.75 2.60 25.65
C GLU A 58 10.25 2.39 25.86
N ILE A 59 9.52 1.97 24.84
CA ILE A 59 8.08 1.75 24.90
C ILE A 59 7.68 0.50 24.10
N GLY A 60 7.02 -0.45 24.74
CA GLY A 60 6.47 -1.62 24.08
C GLY A 60 5.11 -1.34 23.42
N SER A 61 4.56 -2.34 22.78
CA SER A 61 3.24 -2.25 22.16
C SER A 61 2.43 -3.52 22.34
N PHE A 62 1.13 -3.35 22.41
CA PHE A 62 0.17 -4.42 22.17
C PHE A 62 -0.44 -4.24 20.77
N SER A 63 -0.63 -5.34 20.07
CA SER A 63 -1.38 -5.34 18.83
C SER A 63 -2.18 -6.63 18.66
N THR A 64 -3.34 -6.54 18.01
CA THR A 64 -4.03 -7.73 17.47
C THR A 64 -4.53 -7.43 16.06
N SER A 65 -4.42 -8.42 15.16
CA SER A 65 -4.72 -8.22 13.75
C SER A 65 -5.49 -9.41 13.18
N ALA A 66 -6.48 -9.11 12.33
CA ALA A 66 -7.26 -10.10 11.59
C ALA A 66 -7.69 -9.58 10.21
N GLY A 67 -7.69 -10.47 9.21
CA GLY A 67 -8.43 -10.27 7.96
C GLY A 67 -9.86 -10.75 8.14
N VAL A 68 -10.85 -9.87 8.00
CA VAL A 68 -12.27 -10.18 8.13
C VAL A 68 -13.04 -9.67 6.91
N ARG A 69 -14.24 -10.21 6.66
CA ARG A 69 -15.14 -9.67 5.65
C ARG A 69 -15.66 -8.28 6.09
N ASN A 70 -15.90 -7.37 5.15
CA ASN A 70 -16.40 -6.03 5.43
C ASN A 70 -17.71 -6.03 6.23
N GLU A 71 -18.59 -7.00 5.95
CA GLU A 71 -19.90 -7.14 6.61
C GLU A 71 -19.82 -7.34 8.13
N VAL A 72 -18.74 -7.97 8.62
CA VAL A 72 -18.54 -8.35 10.02
C VAL A 72 -17.41 -7.56 10.71
N THR A 73 -16.97 -6.45 10.10
CA THR A 73 -15.87 -5.64 10.62
C THR A 73 -16.18 -5.09 12.02
N ASP A 74 -17.33 -4.46 12.20
CA ASP A 74 -17.81 -3.93 13.47
C ASP A 74 -17.97 -5.04 14.52
N SER A 75 -18.65 -6.11 14.16
CA SER A 75 -18.88 -7.26 15.02
C SER A 75 -17.56 -7.91 15.47
N SER A 76 -16.56 -7.97 14.58
CA SER A 76 -15.23 -8.48 14.92
C SER A 76 -14.53 -7.59 15.95
N ILE A 77 -14.60 -6.26 15.81
CA ILE A 77 -14.05 -5.32 16.79
C ILE A 77 -14.71 -5.53 18.16
N ILE A 78 -16.04 -5.64 18.19
CA ILE A 78 -16.79 -5.88 19.44
C ILE A 78 -16.35 -7.19 20.10
N GLN A 79 -16.13 -8.25 19.34
CA GLN A 79 -15.66 -9.52 19.89
C GLN A 79 -14.21 -9.46 20.37
N ILE A 80 -13.35 -8.71 19.71
CA ILE A 80 -11.97 -8.47 20.19
C ILE A 80 -12.02 -7.76 21.55
N ILE A 81 -12.79 -6.68 21.66
CA ILE A 81 -12.96 -5.94 22.92
C ILE A 81 -13.55 -6.84 24.02
N TYR A 82 -14.52 -7.69 23.65
CA TYR A 82 -15.13 -8.64 24.57
C TYR A 82 -14.09 -9.59 25.18
N GLU A 83 -13.25 -10.24 24.35
CA GLU A 83 -12.23 -11.16 24.85
C GLU A 83 -11.12 -10.45 25.65
N MET A 84 -10.76 -9.21 25.25
CA MET A 84 -9.85 -8.38 26.02
C MET A 84 -10.40 -8.09 27.43
N ASN A 85 -11.66 -7.70 27.53
CA ASN A 85 -12.31 -7.42 28.82
C ASN A 85 -12.52 -8.69 29.64
N ARG A 86 -12.92 -9.80 28.99
CA ARG A 86 -13.09 -11.08 29.64
C ARG A 86 -11.81 -11.54 30.33
N LEU A 87 -10.66 -11.39 29.68
CA LEU A 87 -9.36 -11.74 30.25
C LEU A 87 -8.98 -10.85 31.46
N ARG A 88 -9.42 -9.59 31.50
CA ARG A 88 -9.19 -8.65 32.61
C ARG A 88 -10.09 -8.92 33.84
N THR A 89 -11.28 -9.47 33.62
CA THR A 89 -12.33 -9.55 34.64
C THR A 89 -12.54 -10.96 35.17
N GLU A 90 -12.47 -11.96 34.32
CA GLU A 90 -12.70 -13.34 34.67
C GLU A 90 -11.43 -14.06 35.18
N THR A 91 -11.61 -15.09 35.98
CA THR A 91 -10.53 -16.00 36.35
C THR A 91 -10.35 -17.02 35.22
N VAL A 92 -9.12 -17.18 34.76
CA VAL A 92 -8.78 -18.18 33.72
C VAL A 92 -8.97 -19.59 34.28
N PRO A 93 -9.74 -20.48 33.62
CA PRO A 93 -9.86 -21.88 33.98
C PRO A 93 -8.49 -22.58 33.96
N GLN A 94 -8.33 -23.58 34.87
CA GLN A 94 -7.05 -24.25 35.01
C GLN A 94 -6.64 -25.03 33.76
N ASP A 95 -7.60 -25.63 33.06
CA ASP A 95 -7.38 -26.37 31.80
C ASP A 95 -6.88 -25.47 30.67
N GLU A 96 -7.41 -24.24 30.56
CA GLU A 96 -6.90 -23.25 29.60
C GLU A 96 -5.46 -22.82 29.96
N LEU A 97 -5.17 -22.59 31.23
CA LEU A 97 -3.84 -22.23 31.71
C LEU A 97 -2.83 -23.36 31.44
N ASP A 98 -3.19 -24.60 31.73
CA ASP A 98 -2.34 -25.78 31.52
C ASP A 98 -2.07 -25.99 30.03
N LEU A 99 -3.07 -25.79 29.17
CA LEU A 99 -2.92 -25.86 27.72
C LEU A 99 -1.85 -24.88 27.22
N VAL A 100 -1.90 -23.63 27.66
CA VAL A 100 -0.95 -22.60 27.27
C VAL A 100 0.45 -22.90 27.80
N LYS A 101 0.58 -23.31 29.06
CA LYS A 101 1.87 -23.71 29.65
C LYS A 101 2.51 -24.87 28.87
N ASN A 102 1.74 -25.88 28.53
CA ASN A 102 2.21 -27.04 27.75
C ASN A 102 2.68 -26.61 26.35
N TYR A 103 1.91 -25.73 25.68
CA TYR A 103 2.28 -25.18 24.39
C TYR A 103 3.61 -24.41 24.45
N LEU A 104 3.76 -23.50 25.42
CA LEU A 104 4.98 -22.69 25.60
C LEU A 104 6.18 -23.54 25.99
N SER A 105 6.00 -24.52 26.89
CA SER A 105 7.07 -25.45 27.26
C SER A 105 7.56 -26.28 26.09
N GLY A 106 6.66 -26.82 25.27
CA GLY A 106 7.02 -27.58 24.08
C GLY A 106 7.66 -26.68 23.00
N SER A 107 7.20 -25.44 22.86
CA SER A 107 7.78 -24.46 21.93
C SER A 107 9.18 -24.04 22.37
N PHE A 108 9.40 -23.81 23.65
CA PHE A 108 10.71 -23.49 24.21
C PHE A 108 11.69 -24.67 24.01
N ALA A 109 11.31 -25.89 24.38
CA ALA A 109 12.17 -27.07 24.21
C ALA A 109 12.60 -27.26 22.75
N ARG A 110 11.65 -27.16 21.80
CA ARG A 110 11.93 -27.24 20.35
C ARG A 110 12.85 -26.13 19.88
N SER A 111 12.74 -24.92 20.44
CA SER A 111 13.58 -23.79 20.05
C SER A 111 15.07 -24.02 20.37
N LEU A 112 15.38 -24.83 21.37
CA LEU A 112 16.76 -25.17 21.77
C LEU A 112 17.47 -26.09 20.77
N GLU A 113 16.76 -26.75 19.88
CA GLU A 113 17.35 -27.55 18.80
C GLU A 113 18.10 -26.66 17.78
N ASN A 114 17.78 -25.35 17.74
CA ASN A 114 18.45 -24.41 16.85
C ASN A 114 19.62 -23.71 17.57
N PRO A 115 20.89 -23.93 17.16
CA PRO A 115 22.05 -23.28 17.78
C PRO A 115 21.99 -21.75 17.80
N GLN A 116 21.35 -21.13 16.80
CA GLN A 116 21.16 -19.67 16.74
C GLN A 116 20.27 -19.17 17.89
N THR A 117 19.33 -19.97 18.37
CA THR A 117 18.49 -19.63 19.53
C THR A 117 19.33 -19.55 20.80
N VAL A 118 20.24 -20.51 21.01
CA VAL A 118 21.15 -20.51 22.16
C VAL A 118 22.11 -19.30 22.11
N ALA A 119 22.67 -19.01 20.95
CA ALA A 119 23.51 -17.82 20.77
C ALA A 119 22.72 -16.52 21.05
N ARG A 120 21.46 -16.43 20.61
CA ARG A 120 20.57 -15.30 20.89
C ARG A 120 20.26 -15.18 22.39
N PHE A 121 20.09 -16.26 23.11
CA PHE A 121 19.91 -16.22 24.56
C PHE A 121 21.12 -15.60 25.27
N ALA A 122 22.34 -16.00 24.90
CA ALA A 122 23.55 -15.40 25.44
C ALA A 122 23.64 -13.89 25.13
N LEU A 123 23.33 -13.51 23.88
CA LEU A 123 23.30 -12.11 23.47
C LEU A 123 22.26 -11.31 24.25
N ASN A 124 21.04 -11.84 24.42
CA ASN A 124 19.96 -11.19 25.16
C ASN A 124 20.30 -11.02 26.63
N THR A 125 20.95 -12.01 27.24
CA THR A 125 21.41 -11.94 28.65
C THR A 125 22.31 -10.73 28.84
N ILE A 126 23.25 -10.49 27.95
CA ILE A 126 24.15 -9.33 28.00
C ILE A 126 23.43 -8.03 27.68
N LYS A 127 22.70 -8.02 26.54
CA LYS A 127 22.05 -6.82 25.99
C LYS A 127 21.00 -6.24 26.95
N TYR A 128 20.21 -7.12 27.56
CA TYR A 128 19.08 -6.73 28.41
C TYR A 128 19.38 -6.91 29.91
N LYS A 129 20.64 -7.21 30.26
CA LYS A 129 21.08 -7.38 31.66
C LYS A 129 20.24 -8.38 32.43
N LEU A 130 19.87 -9.49 31.77
CA LEU A 130 19.13 -10.57 32.42
C LEU A 130 20.01 -11.31 33.40
N SER A 131 19.40 -11.99 34.40
CA SER A 131 20.16 -12.90 35.27
C SER A 131 20.79 -14.03 34.44
N SER A 132 21.94 -14.51 34.84
CA SER A 132 22.69 -15.58 34.14
C SER A 132 21.88 -16.89 34.03
N ASP A 133 20.94 -17.09 34.92
CA ASP A 133 20.07 -18.26 35.03
C ASP A 133 18.66 -18.04 34.42
N TYR A 134 18.40 -16.90 33.82
CA TYR A 134 17.09 -16.52 33.28
C TYR A 134 16.50 -17.61 32.35
N TYR A 135 17.27 -18.05 31.38
CA TYR A 135 16.82 -19.08 30.45
C TYR A 135 16.87 -20.50 31.06
N ALA A 136 17.78 -20.74 31.99
CA ALA A 136 17.84 -22.03 32.72
C ALA A 136 16.57 -22.27 33.59
N ASN A 137 16.09 -21.21 34.23
CA ASN A 137 14.91 -21.24 35.09
C ASN A 137 13.59 -20.97 34.33
N TYR A 138 13.62 -20.82 32.99
CA TYR A 138 12.46 -20.44 32.21
C TYR A 138 11.26 -21.38 32.41
N LEU A 139 11.49 -22.69 32.31
CA LEU A 139 10.43 -23.71 32.46
C LEU A 139 9.86 -23.75 33.89
N GLU A 140 10.70 -23.57 34.89
CA GLU A 140 10.25 -23.47 36.28
C GLU A 140 9.39 -22.23 36.50
N ASN A 141 9.88 -21.08 36.06
CA ASN A 141 9.14 -19.80 36.12
C ASN A 141 7.81 -19.91 35.38
N LEU A 142 7.77 -20.53 34.20
CA LEU A 142 6.56 -20.77 33.42
C LEU A 142 5.59 -21.67 34.18
N SER A 143 6.07 -22.74 34.82
CA SER A 143 5.23 -23.67 35.59
C SER A 143 4.56 -23.01 36.80
N ASN A 144 5.22 -22.03 37.39
CA ASN A 144 4.75 -21.29 38.57
C ASN A 144 3.74 -20.17 38.24
N VAL A 145 3.47 -19.87 36.97
CA VAL A 145 2.47 -18.86 36.60
C VAL A 145 1.07 -19.31 37.00
N SER A 146 0.34 -18.48 37.71
CA SER A 146 -1.01 -18.74 38.20
C SER A 146 -2.09 -18.01 37.39
N ALA A 147 -3.35 -18.44 37.53
CA ALA A 147 -4.50 -17.72 36.95
C ALA A 147 -4.61 -16.27 37.49
N ALA A 148 -4.23 -16.06 38.76
CA ALA A 148 -4.18 -14.73 39.35
C ALA A 148 -3.11 -13.83 38.67
N ASP A 149 -1.95 -14.41 38.32
CA ASP A 149 -0.92 -13.68 37.56
C ASP A 149 -1.44 -13.25 36.19
N LEU A 150 -2.16 -14.11 35.48
CA LEU A 150 -2.73 -13.78 34.15
C LEU A 150 -3.71 -12.61 34.27
N LYS A 151 -4.59 -12.63 35.25
CA LYS A 151 -5.53 -11.54 35.51
C LYS A 151 -4.80 -10.23 35.83
N ALA A 152 -3.77 -10.28 36.67
CA ALA A 152 -2.95 -9.11 36.97
C ALA A 152 -2.24 -8.54 35.71
N MET A 153 -1.67 -9.42 34.88
CA MET A 153 -1.04 -9.02 33.63
C MET A 153 -2.06 -8.46 32.62
N ALA A 154 -3.24 -9.05 32.53
CA ALA A 154 -4.31 -8.51 31.69
C ALA A 154 -4.77 -7.12 32.14
N GLN A 155 -4.94 -6.89 33.44
CA GLN A 155 -5.29 -5.57 33.97
C GLN A 155 -4.19 -4.54 33.73
N LYS A 156 -2.93 -4.96 33.76
CA LYS A 156 -1.78 -4.08 33.52
C LYS A 156 -1.57 -3.74 32.04
N TYR A 157 -1.64 -4.72 31.16
CA TYR A 157 -1.20 -4.59 29.77
C TYR A 157 -2.32 -4.60 28.72
N ILE A 158 -3.52 -5.12 29.03
CA ILE A 158 -4.65 -5.11 28.11
C ILE A 158 -5.49 -3.86 28.39
N LYS A 159 -5.51 -2.91 27.43
CA LYS A 159 -6.07 -1.57 27.57
C LYS A 159 -7.13 -1.29 26.47
N PRO A 160 -8.30 -1.96 26.50
CA PRO A 160 -9.31 -1.75 25.46
C PRO A 160 -9.78 -0.30 25.35
N ASP A 161 -9.79 0.45 26.47
CA ASP A 161 -10.23 1.84 26.50
C ASP A 161 -9.24 2.82 25.86
N ASN A 162 -7.98 2.40 25.65
CA ASN A 162 -6.92 3.19 25.01
C ASN A 162 -6.59 2.66 23.60
N ALA A 163 -7.40 1.74 23.08
CA ALA A 163 -7.10 1.08 21.83
C ALA A 163 -7.40 1.97 20.62
N HIS A 164 -6.45 2.02 19.69
CA HIS A 164 -6.66 2.53 18.34
C HIS A 164 -7.05 1.38 17.44
N PHE A 165 -8.16 1.56 16.72
CA PHE A 165 -8.66 0.61 15.74
C PHE A 165 -8.30 1.12 14.35
N VAL A 166 -7.35 0.49 13.68
CA VAL A 166 -6.99 0.79 12.29
C VAL A 166 -7.69 -0.22 11.40
N VAL A 167 -8.57 0.27 10.54
CA VAL A 167 -9.36 -0.56 9.63
C VAL A 167 -9.00 -0.21 8.19
N VAL A 168 -8.63 -1.22 7.41
CA VAL A 168 -8.44 -1.11 5.97
C VAL A 168 -9.54 -1.94 5.30
N GLY A 169 -10.41 -1.29 4.55
CA GLY A 169 -11.58 -1.90 3.91
C GLY A 169 -12.31 -0.92 3.01
N ASN A 170 -13.36 -1.39 2.35
CA ASN A 170 -14.21 -0.53 1.53
C ASN A 170 -15.03 0.42 2.44
N LYS A 171 -14.78 1.73 2.32
CA LYS A 171 -15.45 2.77 3.13
C LYS A 171 -16.97 2.65 3.07
N SER A 172 -17.56 2.50 1.88
CA SER A 172 -19.01 2.44 1.70
C SER A 172 -19.69 1.28 2.44
N GLU A 173 -18.94 0.21 2.74
CA GLU A 173 -19.47 -0.98 3.42
C GLU A 173 -19.25 -0.96 4.94
N VAL A 174 -18.21 -0.23 5.41
CA VAL A 174 -17.79 -0.31 6.82
C VAL A 174 -18.01 0.97 7.62
N ALA A 175 -18.07 2.16 6.98
CA ALA A 175 -18.06 3.45 7.65
C ALA A 175 -19.22 3.62 8.65
N ASP A 176 -20.45 3.40 8.22
CA ASP A 176 -21.66 3.56 9.06
C ASP A 176 -21.66 2.63 10.28
N LYS A 177 -21.11 1.42 10.10
CA LYS A 177 -21.02 0.44 11.19
C LYS A 177 -19.97 0.84 12.20
N LEU A 178 -18.81 1.32 11.73
CA LEU A 178 -17.73 1.82 12.58
C LEU A 178 -18.11 3.08 13.32
N GLY A 179 -18.87 3.98 12.69
CA GLY A 179 -19.41 5.20 13.31
C GLY A 179 -20.27 4.93 14.55
N LYS A 180 -20.89 3.74 14.65
CA LYS A 180 -21.65 3.30 15.82
C LYS A 180 -20.77 2.85 17.00
N ILE A 181 -19.51 2.51 16.74
CA ILE A 181 -18.54 2.08 17.76
C ILE A 181 -17.82 3.29 18.34
N GLY A 182 -17.49 4.28 17.51
CA GLY A 182 -16.77 5.47 17.94
C GLY A 182 -16.53 6.47 16.83
N LYS A 183 -15.79 7.55 17.13
CA LYS A 183 -15.39 8.52 16.12
C LYS A 183 -14.47 7.84 15.10
N VAL A 184 -14.76 8.01 13.82
CA VAL A 184 -13.95 7.50 12.71
C VAL A 184 -13.21 8.67 12.09
N ASN A 185 -11.90 8.56 11.93
CA ASN A 185 -11.08 9.45 11.13
C ASN A 185 -10.67 8.68 9.87
N TYR A 186 -10.71 9.33 8.73
CA TYR A 186 -10.39 8.70 7.45
C TYR A 186 -8.99 9.10 6.99
N TYR A 187 -8.29 8.15 6.39
CA TYR A 187 -6.94 8.35 5.85
C TYR A 187 -6.87 7.75 4.45
N ASN A 188 -6.12 8.39 3.56
CA ASN A 188 -5.80 7.83 2.26
C ASN A 188 -4.72 6.74 2.37
N ASN A 189 -4.35 6.12 1.24
CA ASN A 189 -3.33 5.06 1.18
C ASN A 189 -1.92 5.53 1.59
N TYR A 190 -1.71 6.83 1.73
CA TYR A 190 -0.45 7.45 2.17
C TYR A 190 -0.44 7.79 3.67
N GLY A 191 -1.55 7.56 4.37
CA GLY A 191 -1.69 7.91 5.79
C GLY A 191 -1.95 9.40 6.03
N GLU A 192 -2.36 10.14 5.02
CA GLU A 192 -2.80 11.53 5.15
C GLU A 192 -4.27 11.55 5.56
N GLU A 193 -4.63 12.37 6.55
CA GLU A 193 -6.01 12.51 6.99
C GLU A 193 -6.85 13.14 5.87
N VAL A 194 -7.93 12.44 5.50
CA VAL A 194 -8.90 12.97 4.54
C VAL A 194 -10.13 13.42 5.30
N GLU A 195 -10.53 14.66 5.11
CA GLU A 195 -11.86 15.14 5.51
C GLU A 195 -12.91 14.28 4.82
N ASP A 196 -14.12 14.19 5.35
CA ASP A 196 -15.19 13.35 4.77
C ASP A 196 -15.18 13.45 3.25
N ALA A 197 -15.00 12.30 2.59
CA ALA A 197 -14.95 12.27 1.14
C ALA A 197 -16.18 13.01 0.62
N LEU A 198 -15.96 14.03 -0.21
CA LEU A 198 -17.06 14.69 -0.90
C LEU A 198 -17.90 13.61 -1.57
N GLU A 199 -19.19 13.64 -1.36
CA GLU A 199 -20.10 12.75 -2.07
C GLU A 199 -19.92 13.02 -3.57
N ILE A 200 -19.80 11.96 -4.34
CA ILE A 200 -19.81 12.08 -5.80
C ILE A 200 -21.16 12.65 -6.18
N PRO A 201 -21.23 13.79 -6.88
CA PRO A 201 -22.51 14.37 -7.29
C PRO A 201 -23.33 13.37 -8.11
N ASP A 202 -24.65 13.36 -7.89
CA ASP A 202 -25.57 12.50 -8.63
C ASP A 202 -25.38 12.67 -10.14
N GLY A 203 -25.25 11.55 -10.85
CA GLY A 203 -25.05 11.53 -12.30
C GLY A 203 -23.61 11.65 -12.77
N THR A 204 -22.63 11.82 -11.86
CA THR A 204 -21.21 11.77 -12.22
C THR A 204 -20.77 10.31 -12.39
N THR A 205 -20.18 10.00 -13.53
CA THR A 205 -19.61 8.68 -13.86
C THR A 205 -18.15 8.80 -14.26
N ALA A 206 -17.44 7.69 -14.34
CA ALA A 206 -16.06 7.68 -14.82
C ALA A 206 -15.95 8.28 -16.23
N GLU A 207 -16.92 7.97 -17.11
CA GLU A 207 -16.97 8.47 -18.47
C GLU A 207 -17.15 9.99 -18.52
N THR A 208 -18.02 10.56 -17.66
CA THR A 208 -18.22 12.02 -17.60
C THR A 208 -16.97 12.73 -17.10
N VAL A 209 -16.26 12.16 -16.10
CA VAL A 209 -14.98 12.70 -15.62
C VAL A 209 -13.91 12.70 -16.71
N ILE A 210 -13.81 11.61 -17.49
CA ILE A 210 -12.87 11.55 -18.64
C ILE A 210 -13.29 12.53 -19.74
N GLU A 211 -14.60 12.71 -20.01
CA GLU A 211 -15.08 13.68 -20.99
C GLU A 211 -14.75 15.12 -20.58
N ASP A 212 -14.92 15.48 -19.32
CA ASP A 212 -14.57 16.79 -18.79
C ASP A 212 -13.06 17.04 -18.87
N TYR A 213 -12.24 16.03 -18.59
CA TYR A 213 -10.80 16.09 -18.80
C TYR A 213 -10.44 16.33 -20.26
N LEU A 214 -11.02 15.58 -21.20
CA LEU A 214 -10.77 15.78 -22.62
C LEU A 214 -11.14 17.20 -23.09
N ASN A 215 -12.26 17.73 -22.55
CA ASN A 215 -12.66 19.10 -22.83
C ASN A 215 -11.67 20.12 -22.26
N ALA A 216 -11.18 19.89 -21.04
CA ALA A 216 -10.22 20.77 -20.36
C ALA A 216 -8.86 20.83 -21.07
N ILE A 217 -8.44 19.75 -21.73
CA ILE A 217 -7.15 19.71 -22.43
C ILE A 217 -7.20 20.14 -23.90
N GLY A 218 -8.36 20.56 -24.45
CA GLY A 218 -8.47 21.08 -25.81
C GLY A 218 -9.69 20.60 -26.60
N GLY A 219 -10.44 19.62 -26.06
CA GLY A 219 -11.68 19.09 -26.64
C GLY A 219 -11.45 18.04 -27.73
N LYS A 220 -12.40 17.10 -27.81
CA LYS A 220 -12.33 15.93 -28.71
C LYS A 220 -12.03 16.29 -30.18
N ALA A 221 -12.57 17.42 -30.67
CA ALA A 221 -12.36 17.83 -32.06
C ALA A 221 -10.89 18.18 -32.33
N GLN A 222 -10.27 18.99 -31.46
CA GLN A 222 -8.88 19.38 -31.59
C GLN A 222 -7.92 18.19 -31.39
N LEU A 223 -8.17 17.39 -30.36
CA LEU A 223 -7.34 16.22 -30.05
C LEU A 223 -7.31 15.20 -31.19
N ASN A 224 -8.44 15.00 -31.90
CA ASN A 224 -8.50 14.14 -33.08
C ASN A 224 -7.74 14.66 -34.32
N MET A 225 -7.35 15.93 -34.33
CA MET A 225 -6.53 16.52 -35.42
C MET A 225 -5.02 16.31 -35.20
N ILE A 226 -4.63 15.83 -34.01
CA ILE A 226 -3.23 15.62 -33.68
C ILE A 226 -2.73 14.33 -34.38
N LYS A 227 -1.59 14.43 -35.02
CA LYS A 227 -0.95 13.34 -35.76
C LYS A 227 0.34 12.87 -35.12
N ASP A 228 1.03 13.77 -34.42
CA ASP A 228 2.28 13.45 -33.73
C ASP A 228 2.50 14.40 -32.55
N ILE A 229 3.17 13.87 -31.52
CA ILE A 229 3.63 14.62 -30.35
C ILE A 229 5.08 14.20 -30.08
N THR A 230 5.94 15.20 -29.92
CA THR A 230 7.28 15.04 -29.35
C THR A 230 7.32 15.73 -28.01
N MET A 231 7.75 15.06 -26.96
CA MET A 231 7.96 15.61 -25.62
C MET A 231 9.37 15.29 -25.14
N LYS A 232 10.06 16.31 -24.65
CA LYS A 232 11.39 16.16 -24.05
C LYS A 232 11.37 16.66 -22.62
N MET A 233 11.90 15.87 -21.73
CA MET A 233 11.97 16.15 -20.29
C MET A 233 13.39 15.97 -19.77
N GLU A 234 13.69 16.68 -18.71
CA GLU A 234 14.97 16.61 -18.04
C GLU A 234 14.78 16.59 -16.51
N THR A 235 15.67 15.88 -15.83
CA THR A 235 15.78 15.90 -14.36
C THR A 235 17.23 15.76 -13.93
N ASP A 236 17.54 16.16 -12.70
CA ASP A 236 18.82 15.84 -12.07
C ASP A 236 18.67 14.58 -11.22
N MET A 237 19.54 13.62 -11.44
CA MET A 237 19.60 12.38 -10.66
C MET A 237 20.99 12.22 -10.07
N MET A 238 21.14 12.56 -8.78
CA MET A 238 22.41 12.47 -8.05
C MET A 238 23.58 13.24 -8.71
N GLY A 239 23.29 14.45 -9.25
CA GLY A 239 24.29 15.30 -9.90
C GLY A 239 24.54 14.97 -11.38
N ASN A 240 23.82 14.01 -11.95
CA ASN A 240 23.85 13.69 -13.37
C ASN A 240 22.54 14.09 -14.03
N LYS A 241 22.62 14.76 -15.17
CA LYS A 241 21.43 15.15 -15.94
C LYS A 241 20.89 13.94 -16.68
N LEU A 242 19.62 13.62 -16.42
CA LEU A 242 18.85 12.61 -17.10
C LEU A 242 17.92 13.30 -18.10
N SER A 243 17.90 12.84 -19.34
CA SER A 243 17.02 13.34 -20.39
C SER A 243 16.11 12.22 -20.87
N ILE A 244 14.82 12.53 -21.08
CA ILE A 244 13.80 11.61 -21.57
C ILE A 244 13.17 12.21 -22.81
N ASP A 245 13.29 11.54 -23.93
CA ASP A 245 12.70 11.93 -25.21
C ASP A 245 11.56 10.96 -25.56
N ILE A 246 10.34 11.45 -25.67
CA ILE A 246 9.14 10.70 -26.01
C ILE A 246 8.61 11.18 -27.36
N TYR A 247 8.33 10.23 -28.24
CA TYR A 247 7.78 10.43 -29.57
C TYR A 247 6.56 9.54 -29.75
N VAL A 248 5.42 10.12 -30.06
CA VAL A 248 4.16 9.38 -30.25
C VAL A 248 3.48 9.82 -31.54
N MET A 249 3.05 8.88 -32.33
CA MET A 249 2.07 9.02 -33.39
C MET A 249 1.23 7.74 -33.47
N GLU A 250 0.10 7.79 -34.16
CA GLU A 250 -0.79 6.62 -34.24
C GLU A 250 -0.03 5.38 -34.72
N GLY A 251 -0.05 4.30 -33.95
CA GLY A 251 0.66 3.06 -34.22
C GLY A 251 2.16 3.08 -33.97
N LYS A 252 2.74 4.20 -33.49
CA LYS A 252 4.19 4.31 -33.25
C LYS A 252 4.49 5.05 -31.96
N PHE A 253 5.43 4.49 -31.22
CA PHE A 253 5.93 5.05 -29.96
C PHE A 253 7.45 4.87 -29.88
N ALA A 254 8.14 5.88 -29.40
CA ALA A 254 9.55 5.75 -29.02
C ALA A 254 9.80 6.53 -27.73
N ASN A 255 10.49 5.91 -26.80
CA ASN A 255 10.98 6.52 -25.55
C ASN A 255 12.46 6.25 -25.43
N THR A 256 13.27 7.30 -25.27
CA THR A 256 14.71 7.19 -25.07
C THR A 256 15.10 7.91 -23.79
N VAL A 257 15.74 7.18 -22.90
CA VAL A 257 16.29 7.72 -21.64
C VAL A 257 17.81 7.78 -21.78
N SER A 258 18.38 8.96 -21.60
CA SER A 258 19.82 9.21 -21.70
C SER A 258 20.35 9.88 -20.43
N MET A 259 21.59 9.60 -20.06
CA MET A 259 22.27 10.23 -18.94
C MET A 259 23.55 10.90 -19.41
N THR A 260 23.78 12.13 -19.00
CA THR A 260 25.01 12.87 -19.35
C THR A 260 26.23 12.09 -18.92
N GLY A 261 27.17 11.90 -19.86
CA GLY A 261 28.42 11.13 -19.63
C GLY A 261 28.29 9.60 -19.78
N MET A 262 27.08 9.04 -19.78
CA MET A 262 26.84 7.59 -19.97
C MET A 262 26.14 7.27 -21.30
N GLY A 263 25.54 8.25 -21.98
CA GLY A 263 24.82 8.04 -23.22
C GLY A 263 23.42 7.48 -22.99
N VAL A 264 22.89 6.68 -23.95
CA VAL A 264 21.58 6.07 -23.90
C VAL A 264 21.55 4.95 -22.86
N MET A 265 20.68 5.09 -21.85
CA MET A 265 20.47 4.12 -20.79
C MET A 265 19.40 3.08 -21.15
N SER A 266 18.32 3.55 -21.78
CA SER A 266 17.27 2.66 -22.29
C SER A 266 16.59 3.26 -23.50
N ARG A 267 16.09 2.39 -24.37
CA ARG A 267 15.26 2.74 -25.50
C ARG A 267 14.10 1.74 -25.62
N GLN A 268 12.90 2.25 -25.84
CA GLN A 268 11.71 1.46 -26.06
C GLN A 268 11.03 1.95 -27.33
N ILE A 269 10.79 1.06 -28.26
CA ILE A 269 10.16 1.39 -29.54
C ILE A 269 9.04 0.43 -29.84
N TYR A 270 7.91 0.97 -30.28
CA TYR A 270 6.84 0.27 -30.97
C TYR A 270 6.63 0.91 -32.34
N ASN A 271 6.61 0.12 -33.38
CA ASN A 271 6.42 0.58 -34.74
C ASN A 271 5.54 -0.43 -35.50
N ASP A 272 4.23 -0.17 -35.58
CA ASP A 272 3.25 -0.97 -36.32
C ASP A 272 3.38 -2.47 -36.07
N GLY A 273 3.52 -2.87 -34.80
CA GLY A 273 3.64 -4.28 -34.37
C GLY A 273 5.08 -4.77 -34.18
N LYS A 274 6.10 -4.07 -34.67
CA LYS A 274 7.50 -4.35 -34.35
C LYS A 274 7.86 -3.68 -33.03
N VAL A 275 8.55 -4.39 -32.15
CA VAL A 275 8.91 -3.93 -30.81
C VAL A 275 10.40 -4.09 -30.57
N MET A 276 11.03 -3.08 -30.00
CA MET A 276 12.41 -3.12 -29.53
C MET A 276 12.50 -2.54 -28.11
N VAL A 277 13.16 -3.24 -27.21
CA VAL A 277 13.56 -2.72 -25.90
C VAL A 277 15.06 -2.92 -25.76
N GLU A 278 15.76 -1.83 -25.49
CA GLU A 278 17.20 -1.81 -25.26
C GLU A 278 17.45 -1.25 -23.85
N GLN A 279 18.37 -1.88 -23.11
CA GLN A 279 18.76 -1.42 -21.80
C GLN A 279 20.30 -1.58 -21.64
N GLY A 280 20.98 -0.47 -21.35
CA GLY A 280 22.43 -0.45 -21.25
C GLY A 280 23.16 -0.88 -22.53
N GLY A 281 22.60 -0.60 -23.72
CA GLY A 281 23.17 -0.98 -25.01
C GLY A 281 22.94 -2.45 -25.42
N GLN A 282 22.08 -3.17 -24.70
CA GLN A 282 21.72 -4.57 -25.01
C GLN A 282 20.22 -4.70 -25.24
N THR A 283 19.83 -5.46 -26.24
CA THR A 283 18.42 -5.79 -26.48
C THR A 283 17.89 -6.67 -25.35
N ALA A 284 16.83 -6.21 -24.67
CA ALA A 284 16.18 -6.94 -23.59
C ALA A 284 15.18 -7.99 -24.15
N PRO A 285 14.99 -9.13 -23.44
CA PRO A 285 13.92 -10.07 -23.77
C PRO A 285 12.55 -9.39 -23.71
N LEU A 286 11.68 -9.71 -24.66
CA LEU A 286 10.33 -9.17 -24.78
C LEU A 286 9.32 -10.24 -24.41
N ASP A 287 8.51 -9.96 -23.40
CA ASP A 287 7.30 -10.73 -23.10
C ASP A 287 6.06 -10.09 -23.75
N GLU A 288 4.97 -10.83 -23.78
CA GLU A 288 3.71 -10.36 -24.40
C GLU A 288 3.09 -9.18 -23.64
N ALA A 289 3.31 -9.10 -22.33
CA ALA A 289 2.82 -7.98 -21.52
C ALA A 289 3.51 -6.67 -21.91
N THR A 290 4.84 -6.67 -22.02
CA THR A 290 5.63 -5.52 -22.48
C THR A 290 5.23 -5.08 -23.89
N LYS A 291 5.01 -6.03 -24.81
CA LYS A 291 4.55 -5.71 -26.16
C LYS A 291 3.18 -5.04 -26.16
N ALA A 292 2.24 -5.56 -25.35
CA ALA A 292 0.91 -4.99 -25.21
C ALA A 292 0.96 -3.56 -24.62
N GLN A 293 1.78 -3.33 -23.60
CA GLN A 293 1.96 -2.00 -23.00
C GLN A 293 2.54 -0.98 -23.99
N LEU A 294 3.54 -1.37 -24.77
CA LEU A 294 4.12 -0.48 -25.78
C LEU A 294 3.16 -0.20 -26.94
N LYS A 295 2.29 -1.16 -27.27
CA LYS A 295 1.19 -0.93 -28.22
C LYS A 295 0.19 0.10 -27.68
N GLU A 296 -0.18 0.01 -26.40
CA GLU A 296 -1.07 0.99 -25.75
C GLU A 296 -0.42 2.39 -25.71
N ALA A 297 0.89 2.48 -25.47
CA ALA A 297 1.63 3.75 -25.49
C ALA A 297 1.72 4.38 -26.90
N ALA A 298 1.52 3.60 -27.97
CA ALA A 298 1.53 4.06 -29.35
C ALA A 298 0.17 4.66 -29.81
N VAL A 299 -0.65 5.12 -28.87
CA VAL A 299 -1.95 5.75 -29.13
C VAL A 299 -1.90 7.18 -28.62
N LEU A 300 -2.26 8.15 -29.49
CA LEU A 300 -2.41 9.54 -29.12
C LEU A 300 -3.72 9.70 -28.34
N PHE A 301 -3.65 10.30 -27.15
CA PHE A 301 -4.82 10.53 -26.28
C PHE A 301 -5.72 9.30 -26.15
N PRO A 302 -5.26 8.22 -25.51
CA PRO A 302 -6.01 6.96 -25.43
C PRO A 302 -7.39 7.16 -24.76
N GLU A 303 -7.54 8.20 -23.94
CA GLU A 303 -8.79 8.59 -23.29
C GLU A 303 -9.93 8.86 -24.29
N LEU A 304 -9.61 9.31 -25.50
CA LEU A 304 -10.61 9.53 -26.57
C LEU A 304 -11.38 8.26 -26.94
N LYS A 305 -10.79 7.08 -26.73
CA LYS A 305 -11.29 5.79 -27.17
C LYS A 305 -11.27 4.72 -26.07
N TYR A 306 -11.24 5.09 -24.81
CA TYR A 306 -11.19 4.12 -23.72
C TYR A 306 -12.31 3.08 -23.83
N VAL A 307 -13.55 3.53 -23.99
CA VAL A 307 -14.71 2.63 -24.08
C VAL A 307 -14.64 1.76 -25.34
N GLU A 308 -14.32 2.36 -26.49
CA GLU A 308 -14.23 1.63 -27.79
C GLU A 308 -13.12 0.59 -27.77
N ASN A 309 -12.00 0.89 -27.12
CA ASN A 309 -10.83 0.01 -27.02
C ASN A 309 -10.93 -1.01 -25.87
N GLY A 310 -12.06 -1.06 -25.13
CA GLY A 310 -12.33 -2.09 -24.12
C GLY A 310 -11.65 -1.85 -22.78
N TYR A 311 -11.31 -0.59 -22.44
CA TYR A 311 -10.91 -0.23 -21.09
C TYR A 311 -12.11 -0.30 -20.14
N LYS A 312 -11.86 -0.75 -18.91
CA LYS A 312 -12.85 -0.70 -17.83
C LYS A 312 -12.56 0.52 -16.97
N LEU A 313 -13.58 1.30 -16.70
CA LEU A 313 -13.50 2.55 -15.94
C LEU A 313 -14.42 2.44 -14.73
N GLU A 314 -13.96 2.83 -13.55
CA GLU A 314 -14.74 2.87 -12.33
C GLU A 314 -14.43 4.16 -11.56
N LEU A 315 -15.45 4.99 -11.31
CA LEU A 315 -15.34 6.15 -10.44
C LEU A 315 -15.48 5.69 -8.99
N THR A 316 -14.36 5.66 -8.25
CA THR A 316 -14.29 5.06 -6.93
C THR A 316 -14.45 6.06 -5.79
N GLY A 317 -14.31 7.36 -6.06
CA GLY A 317 -14.46 8.38 -5.01
C GLY A 317 -13.93 9.75 -5.38
N VAL A 318 -13.75 10.56 -4.34
CA VAL A 318 -13.06 11.85 -4.38
C VAL A 318 -11.98 11.82 -3.31
N GLU A 319 -10.75 12.17 -3.66
CA GLU A 319 -9.62 12.27 -2.73
C GLU A 319 -8.97 13.65 -2.82
N LYS A 320 -8.27 14.04 -1.75
CA LYS A 320 -7.53 15.29 -1.69
C LYS A 320 -6.10 15.08 -2.18
N ILE A 321 -5.71 15.79 -3.24
CA ILE A 321 -4.36 15.77 -3.80
C ILE A 321 -3.77 17.17 -3.66
N ASP A 322 -2.67 17.31 -2.94
CA ASP A 322 -2.00 18.59 -2.66
C ASP A 322 -2.95 19.68 -2.11
N GLY A 323 -3.99 19.26 -1.35
CA GLY A 323 -4.97 20.17 -0.74
C GLY A 323 -6.22 20.46 -1.59
N GLU A 324 -6.26 20.07 -2.85
CA GLU A 324 -7.41 20.20 -3.76
C GLU A 324 -8.11 18.85 -3.94
N ASN A 325 -9.42 18.88 -4.18
CA ASN A 325 -10.21 17.66 -4.36
C ASN A 325 -10.10 17.13 -5.79
N ALA A 326 -9.93 15.84 -5.96
CA ALA A 326 -9.83 15.17 -7.24
C ALA A 326 -10.74 13.93 -7.30
N TYR A 327 -11.45 13.74 -8.42
CA TYR A 327 -12.13 12.48 -8.72
C TYR A 327 -11.11 11.36 -8.87
N VAL A 328 -11.42 10.19 -8.33
CA VAL A 328 -10.59 8.98 -8.40
C VAL A 328 -11.21 8.01 -9.38
N VAL A 329 -10.52 7.75 -10.48
CA VAL A 329 -10.98 6.82 -11.52
C VAL A 329 -10.00 5.66 -11.63
N ASP A 330 -10.46 4.46 -11.31
CA ASP A 330 -9.73 3.24 -11.56
C ASP A 330 -9.91 2.81 -13.02
N ILE A 331 -8.79 2.47 -13.66
CA ILE A 331 -8.71 2.13 -15.07
C ILE A 331 -8.02 0.78 -15.24
N GLU A 332 -8.68 -0.15 -15.91
CA GLU A 332 -8.07 -1.41 -16.35
C GLU A 332 -7.98 -1.43 -17.87
N SER A 333 -6.76 -1.48 -18.41
CA SER A 333 -6.51 -1.53 -19.84
C SER A 333 -6.85 -2.92 -20.43
N PRO A 334 -7.00 -3.05 -21.76
CA PRO A 334 -7.18 -4.33 -22.42
C PRO A 334 -6.08 -5.35 -22.17
N SER A 335 -4.86 -4.90 -21.88
CA SER A 335 -3.74 -5.76 -21.48
C SER A 335 -3.84 -6.26 -20.02
N GLY A 336 -4.83 -5.79 -19.26
CA GLY A 336 -5.01 -6.09 -17.82
C GLY A 336 -4.16 -5.21 -16.89
N LYS A 337 -3.48 -4.19 -17.42
CA LYS A 337 -2.77 -3.22 -16.60
C LYS A 337 -3.77 -2.34 -15.86
N LYS A 338 -3.57 -2.21 -14.54
CA LYS A 338 -4.42 -1.38 -13.67
C LYS A 338 -3.68 -0.09 -13.30
N SER A 339 -4.40 1.01 -13.36
CA SER A 339 -3.95 2.32 -12.89
C SER A 339 -5.10 3.07 -12.23
N THR A 340 -4.77 4.02 -11.34
CA THR A 340 -5.74 4.94 -10.75
C THR A 340 -5.35 6.34 -11.18
N HIS A 341 -6.29 7.08 -11.79
CA HIS A 341 -6.10 8.44 -12.26
C HIS A 341 -6.91 9.41 -11.41
N PHE A 342 -6.33 10.57 -11.12
CA PHE A 342 -6.92 11.59 -10.28
C PHE A 342 -7.16 12.85 -11.12
N PHE A 343 -8.41 13.33 -11.12
CA PHE A 343 -8.84 14.49 -11.92
C PHE A 343 -9.34 15.59 -10.98
N ASP A 344 -8.71 16.75 -11.00
CA ASP A 344 -9.06 17.88 -10.16
C ASP A 344 -10.51 18.34 -10.40
N LEU A 345 -11.28 18.51 -9.34
CA LEU A 345 -12.70 18.86 -9.44
C LEU A 345 -12.99 20.23 -10.04
N LYS A 346 -12.04 21.18 -9.94
CA LYS A 346 -12.22 22.56 -10.41
C LYS A 346 -11.79 22.76 -11.86
N THR A 347 -10.67 22.12 -12.22
CA THR A 347 -10.05 22.29 -13.52
C THR A 347 -10.30 21.15 -14.48
N SER A 348 -10.79 20.02 -13.98
CA SER A 348 -10.93 18.74 -14.67
C SER A 348 -9.60 18.18 -15.22
N LEU A 349 -8.47 18.78 -14.89
CA LEU A 349 -7.16 18.30 -15.31
C LEU A 349 -6.73 17.07 -14.51
N LYS A 350 -6.02 16.16 -15.17
CA LYS A 350 -5.42 15.01 -14.53
C LYS A 350 -4.22 15.47 -13.70
N VAL A 351 -4.26 15.27 -12.38
CA VAL A 351 -3.23 15.78 -11.46
C VAL A 351 -2.30 14.69 -10.94
N ARG A 352 -2.75 13.40 -10.99
CA ARG A 352 -1.95 12.27 -10.55
C ARG A 352 -2.33 11.02 -11.31
N GLU A 353 -1.34 10.16 -11.53
CA GLU A 353 -1.51 8.76 -11.92
C GLU A 353 -0.80 7.85 -10.92
N LEU A 354 -1.46 6.78 -10.53
CA LEU A 354 -0.91 5.73 -9.68
C LEU A 354 -0.90 4.41 -10.45
N GLN A 355 0.21 3.73 -10.45
CA GLN A 355 0.36 2.38 -11.03
C GLN A 355 1.07 1.47 -10.04
N ASN A 356 0.75 0.17 -10.09
CA ASN A 356 1.45 -0.85 -9.30
C ASN A 356 2.30 -1.70 -10.25
N GLU A 357 3.62 -1.62 -10.10
CA GLU A 357 4.57 -2.43 -10.86
C GLU A 357 5.38 -3.32 -9.91
N ASN A 358 5.28 -4.63 -10.08
CA ASN A 358 6.00 -5.62 -9.26
C ASN A 358 5.81 -5.42 -7.73
N GLY A 359 4.60 -5.01 -7.32
CA GLY A 359 4.27 -4.75 -5.91
C GLY A 359 4.79 -3.42 -5.36
N LYS A 360 5.30 -2.52 -6.21
CA LYS A 360 5.66 -1.16 -5.84
C LYS A 360 4.69 -0.17 -6.45
N ALA A 361 4.24 0.79 -5.65
CA ALA A 361 3.46 1.93 -6.14
C ALA A 361 4.39 2.92 -6.88
N ILE A 362 4.04 3.24 -8.11
CA ILE A 362 4.66 4.30 -8.90
C ILE A 362 3.64 5.41 -9.05
N ILE A 363 4.01 6.60 -8.61
CA ILE A 363 3.16 7.79 -8.62
C ILE A 363 3.75 8.80 -9.58
N SER A 364 2.92 9.36 -10.42
CA SER A 364 3.23 10.43 -11.35
C SER A 364 2.34 11.64 -11.03
N ASP A 365 2.88 12.68 -10.40
CA ASP A 365 2.17 13.93 -10.14
C ASP A 365 2.38 14.88 -11.30
N LEU A 366 1.28 15.29 -11.95
CA LEU A 366 1.24 16.12 -13.14
C LEU A 366 0.92 17.57 -12.75
N LYS A 367 1.83 18.50 -13.04
CA LYS A 367 1.72 19.90 -12.59
C LYS A 367 2.08 20.88 -13.70
N ASP A 368 1.79 22.15 -13.44
CA ASP A 368 2.18 23.28 -14.32
C ASP A 368 1.66 23.10 -15.77
N TYR A 369 0.35 22.88 -15.89
CA TYR A 369 -0.30 22.74 -17.20
C TYR A 369 -0.19 24.05 -18.00
N LYS A 370 0.30 23.95 -19.24
CA LYS A 370 0.39 25.06 -20.17
C LYS A 370 -0.11 24.64 -21.54
N GLU A 371 -0.62 25.63 -22.26
CA GLU A 371 -1.12 25.46 -23.62
C GLU A 371 0.02 25.38 -24.64
N VAL A 372 -0.02 24.39 -25.52
CA VAL A 372 0.86 24.26 -26.70
C VAL A 372 0.01 23.84 -27.88
N ASP A 373 -0.08 24.65 -28.91
CA ASP A 373 -0.88 24.42 -30.12
C ASP A 373 -2.36 24.06 -29.75
N ASP A 374 -3.01 24.88 -28.89
CA ASP A 374 -4.39 24.76 -28.40
C ASP A 374 -4.66 23.51 -27.54
N ILE A 375 -3.63 22.87 -27.01
CA ILE A 375 -3.73 21.68 -26.13
C ILE A 375 -3.00 21.92 -24.81
N MET A 376 -3.62 21.57 -23.70
CA MET A 376 -3.04 21.67 -22.37
C MET A 376 -2.15 20.47 -22.05
N PHE A 377 -0.88 20.69 -21.75
CA PHE A 377 0.09 19.68 -21.34
C PHE A 377 0.71 20.00 -19.97
N PRO A 378 0.93 19.00 -19.11
CA PRO A 378 1.71 19.19 -17.88
C PRO A 378 3.17 19.47 -18.23
N HIS A 379 3.78 20.47 -17.60
CA HIS A 379 5.18 20.84 -17.79
C HIS A 379 6.09 20.35 -16.68
N ILE A 380 5.52 19.80 -15.62
CA ILE A 380 6.23 19.16 -14.52
C ILE A 380 5.58 17.79 -14.27
N ASN A 381 6.40 16.73 -14.21
CA ASN A 381 6.01 15.41 -13.78
C ASN A 381 6.92 14.96 -12.62
N ILE A 382 6.36 14.78 -11.42
CA ILE A 382 7.10 14.29 -10.25
C ILE A 382 6.86 12.79 -10.14
N LEU A 383 7.89 12.01 -10.43
CA LEU A 383 7.82 10.55 -10.43
C LEU A 383 8.36 9.99 -9.12
N THR A 384 7.51 9.32 -8.35
CA THR A 384 7.85 8.69 -7.06
C THR A 384 7.73 7.17 -7.17
N GLY A 385 8.61 6.42 -6.48
CA GLY A 385 8.59 4.95 -6.43
C GLY A 385 9.56 4.25 -7.38
N MET A 386 10.07 4.92 -8.42
CA MET A 386 11.08 4.36 -9.33
C MET A 386 12.52 4.51 -8.81
N ALA A 387 12.79 5.59 -8.10
CA ALA A 387 14.10 5.88 -7.50
C ALA A 387 13.97 6.05 -5.97
N PRO A 388 15.09 6.02 -5.21
CA PRO A 388 15.08 6.27 -3.76
C PRO A 388 14.55 7.65 -3.36
N VAL A 389 14.57 8.60 -4.27
CA VAL A 389 14.02 9.96 -4.10
C VAL A 389 13.10 10.30 -5.28
N PRO A 390 12.10 11.17 -5.08
CA PRO A 390 11.25 11.64 -6.19
C PRO A 390 12.08 12.30 -7.31
N LEU A 391 11.76 11.99 -8.55
CA LEU A 391 12.37 12.58 -9.72
C LEU A 391 11.46 13.70 -10.25
N ASN A 392 11.92 14.92 -10.17
CA ASN A 392 11.19 16.08 -10.69
C ASN A 392 11.58 16.30 -12.17
N MET A 393 10.76 15.79 -13.09
CA MET A 393 10.99 15.87 -14.52
C MET A 393 10.34 17.13 -15.08
N ALA A 394 11.17 18.10 -15.49
CA ALA A 394 10.72 19.31 -16.15
C ALA A 394 10.66 19.09 -17.66
N VAL A 395 9.53 19.44 -18.26
CA VAL A 395 9.37 19.43 -19.73
C VAL A 395 10.12 20.61 -20.32
N THR A 396 11.05 20.32 -21.21
CA THR A 396 11.88 21.33 -21.90
C THR A 396 11.33 21.67 -23.29
N THR A 397 10.65 20.73 -23.93
CA THR A 397 10.08 20.92 -25.26
C THR A 397 8.83 20.04 -25.42
N ILE A 398 7.78 20.66 -25.99
CA ILE A 398 6.64 19.92 -26.56
C ILE A 398 6.46 20.45 -28.00
N SER A 399 6.28 19.53 -28.93
CA SER A 399 5.96 19.85 -30.32
C SER A 399 4.78 19.01 -30.78
N VAL A 400 3.79 19.64 -31.38
CA VAL A 400 2.56 19.01 -31.85
C VAL A 400 2.48 19.18 -33.36
N ASN A 401 2.20 18.13 -34.12
CA ASN A 401 2.04 18.16 -35.57
C ASN A 401 3.23 18.79 -36.33
N LYS A 402 4.46 18.61 -35.84
CA LYS A 402 5.67 19.12 -36.52
C LYS A 402 6.35 18.05 -37.38
N GLY A 403 5.85 16.82 -37.34
CA GLY A 403 6.43 15.64 -37.95
C GLY A 403 7.58 15.05 -37.13
N ILE A 404 7.67 13.74 -37.11
CA ILE A 404 8.75 12.98 -36.45
C ILE A 404 9.58 12.28 -37.51
N ASP A 405 10.91 12.36 -37.39
CA ASP A 405 11.81 11.61 -38.28
C ASP A 405 11.53 10.12 -38.14
N PRO A 406 11.18 9.40 -39.23
CA PRO A 406 10.92 7.96 -39.18
C PRO A 406 12.07 7.13 -38.59
N ALA A 407 13.30 7.62 -38.66
CA ALA A 407 14.46 6.93 -38.08
C ALA A 407 14.37 6.76 -36.56
N VAL A 408 13.59 7.63 -35.85
CA VAL A 408 13.35 7.54 -34.41
C VAL A 408 12.65 6.23 -34.03
N PHE A 409 11.82 5.68 -34.95
CA PHE A 409 11.07 4.44 -34.75
C PHE A 409 11.79 3.22 -35.35
N GLY A 410 13.08 3.32 -35.67
CA GLY A 410 13.88 2.21 -36.18
C GLY A 410 14.02 1.10 -35.12
N THR A 411 13.74 -0.14 -35.52
CA THR A 411 13.81 -1.34 -34.68
C THR A 411 14.94 -2.29 -35.09
N GLU A 412 15.86 -1.83 -35.96
CA GLU A 412 17.02 -2.59 -36.46
C GLU A 412 18.30 -2.15 -35.75
#